data_15bc4d8163df5a0ee39701fcbbc5d3f9
#
_entry.id   15bc4d8163df5a0ee39701fcbbc5d3f9
#
_cell.length_a   1.000
_cell.length_b   1.000
_cell.length_c   1.000
_cell.angle_alpha   90.00
_cell.angle_beta   90.00
_cell.angle_gamma   90.00
#
_symmetry.space_group_name_H-M   'P 1'
#
loop_
_entity.id
_entity.type
_entity.pdbx_description
1 polymer ?
#
loop_
_entity_poly.entity_id
_entity_poly.type
_entity_poly.pdbx_seq_one_letter_code
_entity_poly.pdbx_strand_id
1 'polypeptide(L)'
;MLFRSRGGKSYSVDTLTELRRRHPRSSFCFIIGADSLSELHLWKDARRLVKLCRFIAVTRPGFTGKASRIPGLKYQLLEAHPCGIASREIRVRAKRGQSIRYLVRDPVLRYIRRQKLYQ
;
A
#
# COMPACT_ATOMS: atom_id res chain seq x y z
N MET A 1 -16.71 4.60 -0.08
CA MET A 1 -15.40 4.59 -0.81
C MET A 1 -15.19 5.94 -1.47
N LEU A 2 -14.69 6.89 -0.71
CA LEU A 2 -14.67 8.31 -1.07
C LEU A 2 -13.63 8.71 -2.14
N PHE A 3 -12.66 7.85 -2.44
CA PHE A 3 -11.51 8.30 -3.24
C PHE A 3 -11.38 7.65 -4.61
N ARG A 4 -12.08 6.55 -4.86
CA ARG A 4 -12.10 5.89 -6.18
C ARG A 4 -13.02 6.55 -7.20
N SER A 5 -13.90 7.46 -6.76
CA SER A 5 -14.81 8.22 -7.65
C SER A 5 -14.16 9.45 -8.26
N ARG A 6 -12.92 9.77 -7.92
CA ARG A 6 -12.17 10.82 -8.61
C ARG A 6 -11.75 10.31 -9.98
N GLY A 7 -12.14 11.01 -11.02
CA GLY A 7 -11.62 10.75 -12.37
C GLY A 7 -10.08 10.85 -12.40
N GLY A 8 -9.41 9.89 -13.03
CA GLY A 8 -7.95 9.89 -13.21
C GLY A 8 -7.15 9.26 -12.07
N LYS A 9 -5.85 9.57 -12.01
CA LYS A 9 -4.92 9.01 -11.02
C LYS A 9 -5.19 9.59 -9.62
N SER A 10 -5.31 8.72 -8.63
CA SER A 10 -5.44 9.11 -7.22
C SER A 10 -4.07 9.11 -6.54
N TYR A 11 -3.65 10.28 -6.05
CA TYR A 11 -2.40 10.41 -5.31
C TYR A 11 -2.65 10.53 -3.80
N SER A 12 -1.76 9.97 -3.00
CA SER A 12 -1.88 9.95 -1.54
C SER A 12 -1.92 11.35 -0.94
N VAL A 13 -1.16 12.30 -1.49
CA VAL A 13 -1.15 13.70 -1.03
C VAL A 13 -2.51 14.36 -1.21
N ASP A 14 -3.20 14.11 -2.33
CA ASP A 14 -4.53 14.67 -2.61
C ASP A 14 -5.57 14.06 -1.66
N THR A 15 -5.47 12.76 -1.41
CA THR A 15 -6.34 12.03 -0.47
C THR A 15 -6.19 12.55 0.96
N LEU A 16 -4.96 12.69 1.46
CA LEU A 16 -4.72 13.20 2.81
C LEU A 16 -5.06 14.68 2.96
N THR A 17 -4.88 15.48 1.93
CA THR A 17 -5.34 16.89 1.92
C THR A 17 -6.85 16.95 2.10
N GLU A 18 -7.59 16.13 1.37
CA GLU A 18 -9.05 16.07 1.47
C GLU A 18 -9.51 15.56 2.85
N LEU A 19 -8.87 14.52 3.38
CA LEU A 19 -9.15 14.00 4.72
C LEU A 19 -8.90 15.07 5.80
N ARG A 20 -7.80 15.80 5.72
CA ARG A 20 -7.49 16.89 6.64
C ARG A 20 -8.54 18.00 6.60
N ARG A 21 -9.00 18.34 5.40
CA ARG A 21 -10.06 19.35 5.21
C ARG A 21 -11.38 18.92 5.86
N ARG A 22 -11.76 17.63 5.70
CA ARG A 22 -13.00 17.07 6.25
C ARG A 22 -12.93 16.82 7.76
N HIS A 23 -11.75 16.50 8.25
CA HIS A 23 -11.52 16.13 9.64
C HIS A 23 -10.35 16.93 10.25
N PRO A 24 -10.51 18.25 10.44
CA PRO A 24 -9.41 19.14 10.82
C PRO A 24 -8.83 18.85 12.22
N ARG A 25 -9.62 18.23 13.09
CA ARG A 25 -9.20 17.84 14.45
C ARG A 25 -8.58 16.46 14.54
N SER A 26 -8.55 15.68 13.43
CA SER A 26 -8.03 14.31 13.43
C SER A 26 -6.56 14.26 13.09
N SER A 27 -5.84 13.35 13.73
CA SER A 27 -4.49 12.96 13.34
C SER A 27 -4.57 11.77 12.39
N PHE A 28 -3.76 11.79 11.33
CA PHE A 28 -3.73 10.69 10.35
C PHE A 28 -2.44 9.92 10.47
N CYS A 29 -2.58 8.60 10.39
CA CYS A 29 -1.49 7.66 10.28
C CYS A 29 -1.62 6.88 8.96
N PHE A 30 -0.57 6.89 8.15
CA PHE A 30 -0.54 6.19 6.87
C PHE A 30 0.27 4.89 7.02
N ILE A 31 -0.40 3.76 6.83
CA ILE A 31 0.25 2.44 6.91
C ILE A 31 0.75 2.06 5.52
N ILE A 32 2.04 1.78 5.41
CA ILE A 32 2.70 1.40 4.15
C ILE A 32 3.64 0.22 4.36
N GLY A 33 4.02 -0.47 3.29
CA GLY A 33 5.14 -1.39 3.33
C GLY A 33 6.47 -0.65 3.48
N ALA A 34 7.44 -1.27 4.11
CA ALA A 34 8.76 -0.66 4.30
C ALA A 34 9.48 -0.35 2.97
N ASP A 35 9.21 -1.14 1.93
CA ASP A 35 9.68 -0.86 0.57
C ASP A 35 9.20 0.52 0.09
N SER A 36 7.91 0.81 0.31
CA SER A 36 7.31 2.11 -0.04
C SER A 36 7.88 3.27 0.78
N LEU A 37 8.32 3.03 2.03
CA LEU A 37 8.99 4.03 2.84
C LEU A 37 10.35 4.42 2.24
N SER A 38 11.07 3.47 1.66
CA SER A 38 12.35 3.73 0.98
C SER A 38 12.16 4.54 -0.31
N GLU A 39 11.04 4.35 -0.99
CA GLU A 39 10.68 5.02 -2.26
C GLU A 39 9.80 6.26 -2.07
N LEU A 40 9.50 6.65 -0.84
CA LEU A 40 8.54 7.73 -0.54
C LEU A 40 8.92 9.06 -1.20
N HIS A 41 10.22 9.32 -1.41
CA HIS A 41 10.73 10.50 -2.09
C HIS A 41 10.30 10.61 -3.57
N LEU A 42 9.90 9.49 -4.19
CA LEU A 42 9.39 9.43 -5.57
C LEU A 42 7.88 9.72 -5.66
N TRP A 43 7.20 9.81 -4.51
CA TRP A 43 5.77 10.05 -4.50
C TRP A 43 5.45 11.51 -4.82
N LYS A 44 4.30 11.73 -5.46
CA LYS A 44 3.82 13.08 -5.78
C LYS A 44 3.80 13.94 -4.51
N ASP A 45 4.50 15.07 -4.58
CA ASP A 45 4.58 16.08 -3.51
C ASP A 45 4.89 15.48 -2.12
N ALA A 46 5.92 14.62 -2.08
CA ALA A 46 6.31 13.89 -0.87
C ALA A 46 6.61 14.81 0.32
N ARG A 47 7.20 15.99 0.08
CA ARG A 47 7.48 16.98 1.13
C ARG A 47 6.21 17.52 1.80
N ARG A 48 5.13 17.66 1.05
CA ARG A 48 3.83 18.06 1.57
C ARG A 48 3.16 16.88 2.27
N LEU A 49 3.23 15.69 1.66
CA LEU A 49 2.64 14.46 2.18
C LEU A 49 3.11 14.16 3.61
N VAL A 50 4.42 14.27 3.89
CA VAL A 50 4.99 13.97 5.22
C VAL A 50 4.55 14.95 6.32
N LYS A 51 4.04 16.12 5.95
CA LYS A 51 3.47 17.09 6.89
C LYS A 51 2.00 16.78 7.23
N LEU A 52 1.33 16.00 6.40
CA LEU A 52 -0.10 15.71 6.55
C LEU A 52 -0.39 14.52 7.46
N CYS A 53 0.56 13.59 7.63
CA CYS A 53 0.36 12.38 8.43
C CYS A 53 1.67 11.86 9.02
N ARG A 54 1.54 10.92 9.96
CA ARG A 54 2.63 10.02 10.38
C ARG A 54 2.59 8.76 9.54
N PHE A 55 3.71 8.05 9.45
CA PHE A 55 3.79 6.77 8.76
C PHE A 55 4.02 5.62 9.73
N ILE A 56 3.36 4.50 9.48
CA ILE A 56 3.73 3.21 10.03
C ILE A 56 4.20 2.37 8.85
N ALA A 57 5.45 1.97 8.87
CA ALA A 57 6.02 1.12 7.84
C ALA A 57 6.14 -0.30 8.35
N VAL A 58 5.42 -1.20 7.69
CA VAL A 58 5.41 -2.62 8.03
C VAL A 58 6.56 -3.30 7.31
N THR A 59 7.48 -3.91 8.07
CA THR A 59 8.62 -4.64 7.53
C THR A 59 8.22 -6.06 7.13
N ARG A 60 8.93 -6.58 6.13
CA ARG A 60 8.92 -8.00 5.78
C ARG A 60 10.25 -8.62 6.21
N PRO A 61 10.31 -9.94 6.46
CA PRO A 61 11.56 -10.61 6.74
C PRO A 61 12.60 -10.34 5.65
N GLY A 62 13.80 -9.99 6.05
CA GLY A 62 14.90 -9.66 5.13
C GLY A 62 14.89 -8.23 4.59
N PHE A 63 13.99 -7.36 5.06
CA PHE A 63 14.04 -5.95 4.68
C PHE A 63 15.27 -5.27 5.29
N THR A 64 16.16 -4.77 4.43
CA THR A 64 17.38 -4.04 4.80
C THR A 64 17.37 -2.59 4.33
N GLY A 65 16.27 -2.14 3.72
CA GLY A 65 16.14 -0.80 3.17
C GLY A 65 16.12 0.29 4.24
N LYS A 66 16.56 1.48 3.85
CA LYS A 66 16.51 2.69 4.69
C LYS A 66 15.33 3.55 4.30
N ALA A 67 14.75 4.26 5.27
CA ALA A 67 13.72 5.26 4.99
C ALA A 67 14.24 6.37 4.08
N SER A 68 13.34 6.90 3.25
CA SER A 68 13.64 8.09 2.44
C SER A 68 14.06 9.27 3.30
N ARG A 69 15.08 10.02 2.87
CA ARG A 69 15.55 11.24 3.55
C ARG A 69 14.68 12.42 3.12
N ILE A 70 13.51 12.56 3.75
CA ILE A 70 12.60 13.69 3.51
C ILE A 70 12.53 14.51 4.81
N PRO A 71 12.82 15.82 4.78
CA PRO A 71 12.70 16.67 5.95
C PRO A 71 11.28 16.61 6.54
N GLY A 72 11.19 16.36 7.85
CA GLY A 72 9.89 16.27 8.56
C GLY A 72 9.19 14.91 8.47
N LEU A 73 9.78 13.90 7.83
CA LEU A 73 9.24 12.54 7.82
C LEU A 73 9.23 11.96 9.24
N LYS A 74 8.02 11.64 9.72
CA LYS A 74 7.79 10.95 11.00
C LYS A 74 7.27 9.55 10.71
N TYR A 75 8.02 8.53 11.11
CA TYR A 75 7.63 7.15 10.89
C TYR A 75 7.99 6.23 12.06
N GLN A 76 7.29 5.12 12.13
CA GLN A 76 7.57 4.00 13.01
C GLN A 76 7.68 2.73 12.17
N LEU A 77 8.70 1.92 12.43
CA LEU A 77 8.80 0.58 11.85
C LEU A 77 8.02 -0.40 12.73
N LEU A 78 7.21 -1.22 12.09
CA LEU A 78 6.47 -2.30 12.73
C LEU A 78 6.87 -3.60 12.06
N GLU A 79 7.44 -4.51 12.83
CA GLU A 79 7.71 -5.86 12.35
C GLU A 79 6.40 -6.66 12.31
N ALA A 80 6.04 -7.16 11.13
CA ALA A 80 4.88 -8.03 10.97
C ALA A 80 5.30 -9.48 10.88
N HIS A 81 4.41 -10.37 11.32
CA HIS A 81 4.60 -11.80 11.08
C HIS A 81 4.73 -12.06 9.58
N PRO A 82 5.67 -12.90 9.17
CA PRO A 82 5.95 -13.14 7.76
C PRO A 82 4.74 -13.81 7.10
N CYS A 83 4.03 -13.05 6.29
CA CYS A 83 3.08 -13.59 5.32
C CYS A 83 3.79 -13.60 3.96
N GLY A 84 4.31 -14.75 3.56
CA GLY A 84 5.05 -14.92 2.30
C GLY A 84 4.18 -14.80 1.04
N ILE A 85 2.88 -14.49 1.20
CA ILE A 85 1.93 -14.39 0.09
C ILE A 85 2.02 -13.00 -0.55
N ALA A 86 2.46 -12.94 -1.81
CA ALA A 86 2.53 -11.72 -2.59
C ALA A 86 1.52 -11.75 -3.76
N SER A 87 0.81 -10.65 -3.98
CA SER A 87 -0.14 -10.51 -5.09
C SER A 87 0.52 -10.74 -6.46
N ARG A 88 1.80 -10.40 -6.60
CA ARG A 88 2.57 -10.67 -7.82
C ARG A 88 2.67 -12.17 -8.09
N GLU A 89 2.99 -12.96 -7.07
CA GLU A 89 3.08 -14.41 -7.18
C GLU A 89 1.74 -15.03 -7.55
N ILE A 90 0.65 -14.58 -6.91
CA ILE A 90 -0.71 -15.05 -7.21
C ILE A 90 -1.04 -14.82 -8.69
N ARG A 91 -0.74 -13.62 -9.22
CA ARG A 91 -0.99 -13.31 -10.64
C ARG A 91 -0.15 -14.16 -11.58
N VAL A 92 1.12 -14.38 -11.26
CA VAL A 92 2.01 -15.24 -12.08
C VAL A 92 1.51 -16.68 -12.09
N ARG A 93 1.13 -17.22 -10.94
CA ARG A 93 0.55 -18.57 -10.83
C ARG A 93 -0.74 -18.70 -11.62
N ALA A 94 -1.66 -17.74 -11.46
CA ALA A 94 -2.91 -17.73 -12.22
C ALA A 94 -2.67 -17.70 -13.73
N LYS A 95 -1.75 -16.85 -14.20
CA LYS A 95 -1.35 -16.78 -15.62
C LYS A 95 -0.78 -18.10 -16.15
N ARG A 96 -0.06 -18.84 -15.32
CA ARG A 96 0.52 -20.15 -15.66
C ARG A 96 -0.43 -21.32 -15.46
N GLY A 97 -1.70 -21.08 -15.15
CA GLY A 97 -2.67 -22.13 -14.84
C GLY A 97 -2.38 -22.91 -13.55
N GLN A 98 -1.45 -22.44 -12.73
CA GLN A 98 -1.08 -23.07 -11.48
C GLN A 98 -2.11 -22.77 -10.39
N SER A 99 -2.23 -23.68 -9.40
CA SER A 99 -3.15 -23.50 -8.28
C SER A 99 -2.76 -22.29 -7.42
N ILE A 100 -3.75 -21.45 -7.16
CA ILE A 100 -3.68 -20.35 -6.17
C ILE A 100 -4.55 -20.65 -4.94
N ARG A 101 -5.02 -21.91 -4.81
CA ARG A 101 -5.77 -22.36 -3.64
C ARG A 101 -4.91 -22.19 -2.39
N TYR A 102 -5.54 -21.78 -1.30
CA TYR A 102 -4.89 -21.43 -0.02
C TYR A 102 -3.99 -20.18 -0.03
N LEU A 103 -3.68 -19.60 -1.19
CA LEU A 103 -3.00 -18.31 -1.30
C LEU A 103 -4.00 -17.14 -1.29
N VAL A 104 -5.25 -17.43 -1.61
CA VAL A 104 -6.37 -16.48 -1.55
C VAL A 104 -7.57 -17.16 -0.90
N ARG A 105 -8.50 -16.35 -0.39
CA ARG A 105 -9.77 -16.88 0.14
C ARG A 105 -10.64 -17.45 -0.99
N ASP A 106 -11.44 -18.46 -0.69
CA ASP A 106 -12.29 -19.14 -1.68
C ASP A 106 -13.19 -18.22 -2.52
N PRO A 107 -13.85 -17.19 -1.96
CA PRO A 107 -14.61 -16.25 -2.78
C PRO A 107 -13.75 -15.52 -3.83
N VAL A 108 -12.52 -15.15 -3.47
CA VAL A 108 -11.56 -14.50 -4.38
C VAL A 108 -11.10 -15.49 -5.46
N LEU A 109 -10.79 -16.73 -5.10
CA LEU A 109 -10.43 -17.79 -6.04
C LEU A 109 -11.54 -18.00 -7.07
N ARG A 110 -12.80 -18.13 -6.61
CA ARG A 110 -13.96 -18.29 -7.50
C ARG A 110 -14.14 -17.08 -8.42
N TYR A 111 -13.94 -15.86 -7.90
CA TYR A 111 -14.04 -14.65 -8.69
C TYR A 111 -12.97 -14.60 -9.80
N ILE A 112 -11.70 -14.84 -9.47
CA ILE A 112 -10.58 -14.86 -10.43
C ILE A 112 -10.85 -15.86 -11.56
N ARG A 113 -11.32 -17.07 -11.21
CA ARG A 113 -11.65 -18.14 -12.20
C ARG A 113 -12.83 -17.75 -13.08
N ARG A 114 -13.93 -17.28 -12.48
CA ARG A 114 -15.13 -16.88 -13.20
C ARG A 114 -14.89 -15.72 -14.18
N GLN A 115 -14.08 -14.75 -13.77
CA GLN A 115 -13.76 -13.57 -14.58
C GLN A 115 -12.54 -13.77 -15.46
N LYS A 116 -11.93 -14.98 -15.46
CA LYS A 116 -10.72 -15.32 -16.22
C LYS A 116 -9.61 -14.27 -16.05
N LEU A 117 -9.44 -13.76 -14.81
CA LEU A 117 -8.44 -12.73 -14.52
C LEU A 117 -7.03 -13.34 -14.57
N TYR A 118 -6.10 -12.55 -15.11
CA TYR A 118 -4.66 -12.87 -15.18
C TYR A 118 -4.30 -14.05 -16.11
N GLN A 119 -5.21 -14.46 -16.98
CA GLN A 119 -4.98 -15.50 -17.98
C GLN A 119 -4.41 -14.91 -19.28
#